data_f6843801d70b6e6a09d1da846272b8f0
#
_entry.id   f6843801d70b6e6a09d1da846272b8f0
#
_cell.length_a   1.000
_cell.length_b   1.000
_cell.length_c   1.000
_cell.angle_alpha   90.00
_cell.angle_beta   90.00
_cell.angle_gamma   90.00
#
_symmetry.space_group_name_H-M   'P 1'
#
loop_
_entity.id
_entity.type
_entity.pdbx_description
1 polymer ?
#
loop_
_entity_poly.entity_id
_entity_poly.type
_entity_poly.pdbx_seq_one_letter_code
_entity_poly.pdbx_strand_id
1 'polypeptide(L)'
;FGSGFKVKYHENDITTNIEDLGAKIGDRFREFCKSYGRELTLVFEPGKFLVSESGYLLVRTNVIKQTTATVFCGVDSGQNHLIRPMMYDAYHHITNVSNPGGIERIYTVVGYICETDTFGWDRKLNEVREGDVLVLHNAGAYGYSMSSNYNSRYRPAEVLIHNGKAKLIRRRENLDDLLATQIEAEL
;
A
#
# COMPACT_ATOMS: atom_id res chain seq x y z
N PHE A 1 1.31 2.93 24.20
CA PHE A 1 0.21 3.44 23.39
C PHE A 1 0.33 2.95 21.97
N GLY A 2 -0.78 2.45 21.36
CA GLY A 2 -0.90 2.30 19.92
C GLY A 2 -0.77 3.66 19.23
N SER A 3 -0.30 3.71 17.98
CA SER A 3 0.09 4.96 17.35
C SER A 3 -0.50 5.08 15.94
N GLY A 4 -1.71 5.57 15.88
CA GLY A 4 -2.38 5.90 14.61
C GLY A 4 -1.95 7.24 14.02
N PHE A 5 -0.67 7.62 14.11
CA PHE A 5 -0.18 8.88 13.56
C PHE A 5 -0.51 8.97 12.08
N LYS A 6 -1.06 10.12 11.67
CA LYS A 6 -1.61 10.31 10.33
C LYS A 6 -0.49 10.55 9.32
N VAL A 7 -0.50 9.78 8.25
CA VAL A 7 0.29 9.99 7.03
C VAL A 7 -0.57 10.68 5.97
N LYS A 8 0.06 11.31 5.01
CA LYS A 8 -0.61 11.99 3.91
C LYS A 8 -1.10 10.98 2.88
N TYR A 9 -2.41 10.92 2.66
CA TYR A 9 -3.03 10.12 1.59
C TYR A 9 -3.54 11.01 0.46
N HIS A 10 -4.17 12.15 0.79
CA HIS A 10 -4.63 13.16 -0.16
C HIS A 10 -3.78 14.42 -0.05
N GLU A 11 -3.74 15.21 -1.11
CA GLU A 11 -2.91 16.43 -1.18
C GLU A 11 -3.20 17.40 -0.04
N ASN A 12 -4.46 17.53 0.36
CA ASN A 12 -4.91 18.45 1.42
C ASN A 12 -5.00 17.80 2.81
N ASP A 13 -4.49 16.58 2.98
CA ASP A 13 -4.51 15.91 4.28
C ASP A 13 -3.61 16.62 5.29
N ILE A 14 -4.16 16.81 6.49
CA ILE A 14 -3.38 17.26 7.64
C ILE A 14 -2.62 16.04 8.18
N THR A 15 -1.30 16.12 8.18
CA THR A 15 -0.42 15.11 8.78
C THR A 15 -0.18 15.37 10.25
N THR A 16 0.28 14.36 10.98
CA THR A 16 0.70 14.53 12.37
C THR A 16 2.05 15.25 12.40
N ASN A 17 2.08 16.45 12.99
CA ASN A 17 3.36 17.08 13.38
C ASN A 17 3.91 16.33 14.59
N ILE A 18 4.87 15.44 14.35
CA ILE A 18 5.37 14.52 15.38
C ILE A 18 6.20 15.24 16.45
N GLU A 19 6.86 16.35 16.10
CA GLU A 19 7.68 17.12 17.03
C GLU A 19 6.79 17.87 18.04
N ASP A 20 5.77 18.58 17.54
CA ASP A 20 4.81 19.29 18.39
C ASP A 20 4.01 18.33 19.29
N LEU A 21 3.56 17.22 18.69
CA LEU A 21 2.86 16.17 19.44
C LEU A 21 3.75 15.55 20.52
N GLY A 22 5.01 15.25 20.18
CA GLY A 22 6.00 14.67 21.09
C GLY A 22 6.28 15.60 22.28
N ALA A 23 6.45 16.90 22.04
CA ALA A 23 6.64 17.90 23.09
C ALA A 23 5.44 17.93 24.04
N LYS A 24 4.22 18.09 23.50
CA LYS A 24 2.97 18.16 24.29
C LYS A 24 2.72 16.90 25.12
N ILE A 25 2.89 15.73 24.52
CA ILE A 25 2.71 14.45 25.24
C ILE A 25 3.79 14.28 26.29
N GLY A 26 5.04 14.61 25.96
CA GLY A 26 6.15 14.51 26.92
C GLY A 26 5.94 15.38 28.14
N ASP A 27 5.48 16.61 27.98
CA ASP A 27 5.15 17.50 29.11
C ASP A 27 4.05 16.91 30.00
N ARG A 28 2.94 16.50 29.40
CA ARG A 28 1.82 15.89 30.13
C ARG A 28 2.21 14.58 30.80
N PHE A 29 3.04 13.79 30.18
CA PHE A 29 3.48 12.52 30.75
C PHE A 29 4.42 12.74 31.94
N ARG A 30 5.31 13.75 31.89
CA ARG A 30 6.14 14.12 33.02
C ARG A 30 5.31 14.62 34.23
N GLU A 31 4.29 15.44 34.01
CA GLU A 31 3.34 15.86 35.02
C GLU A 31 2.61 14.66 35.64
N PHE A 32 2.15 13.74 34.81
CA PHE A 32 1.52 12.51 35.27
C PHE A 32 2.45 11.67 36.14
N CYS A 33 3.71 11.43 35.73
CA CYS A 33 4.66 10.68 36.55
C CYS A 33 4.90 11.30 37.91
N LYS A 34 4.98 12.64 37.99
CA LYS A 34 5.10 13.36 39.26
C LYS A 34 3.89 13.11 40.16
N SER A 35 2.68 13.21 39.65
CA SER A 35 1.45 12.98 40.44
C SER A 35 1.26 11.52 40.81
N TYR A 36 1.73 10.60 39.95
CA TYR A 36 1.66 9.14 40.18
C TYR A 36 2.72 8.66 41.21
N GLY A 37 3.74 9.48 41.47
CA GLY A 37 4.78 9.18 42.44
C GLY A 37 5.86 8.22 41.98
N ARG A 38 5.94 7.93 40.67
CA ARG A 38 6.92 7.03 40.07
C ARG A 38 7.24 7.40 38.60
N GLU A 39 8.49 7.28 38.23
CA GLU A 39 8.90 7.36 36.84
C GLU A 39 8.40 6.16 36.06
N LEU A 40 7.86 6.42 34.87
CA LEU A 40 7.37 5.43 33.92
C LEU A 40 7.99 5.69 32.53
N THR A 41 8.02 4.68 31.68
CA THR A 41 8.45 4.79 30.29
C THR A 41 7.25 4.96 29.38
N LEU A 42 7.29 5.97 28.52
CA LEU A 42 6.30 6.20 27.47
C LEU A 42 6.75 5.49 26.19
N VAL A 43 5.91 4.58 25.69
CA VAL A 43 6.20 3.78 24.49
C VAL A 43 5.09 3.96 23.45
N PHE A 44 5.47 4.12 22.18
CA PHE A 44 4.60 4.19 21.02
C PHE A 44 4.98 3.12 19.99
N GLU A 45 4.02 2.77 19.12
CA GLU A 45 4.17 1.75 18.09
C GLU A 45 3.80 2.32 16.69
N PRO A 46 4.54 3.30 16.16
CA PRO A 46 4.14 4.09 14.98
C PRO A 46 4.44 3.40 13.63
N GLY A 47 4.09 2.14 13.44
CA GLY A 47 4.44 1.36 12.25
C GLY A 47 4.09 2.04 10.93
N LYS A 48 2.83 2.38 10.71
CA LYS A 48 2.34 3.02 9.47
C LYS A 48 3.05 4.36 9.20
N PHE A 49 3.18 5.18 10.21
CA PHE A 49 3.79 6.51 10.10
C PHE A 49 5.25 6.46 9.61
N LEU A 50 5.99 5.42 10.01
CA LEU A 50 7.41 5.30 9.68
C LEU A 50 7.66 4.81 8.25
N VAL A 51 6.79 3.96 7.68
CA VAL A 51 7.14 3.23 6.45
C VAL A 51 6.12 3.32 5.33
N SER A 52 4.92 3.88 5.52
CA SER A 52 3.92 3.96 4.44
C SER A 52 4.46 4.62 3.19
N GLU A 53 5.06 5.80 3.32
CA GLU A 53 5.51 6.62 2.20
C GLU A 53 6.79 6.10 1.55
N SER A 54 7.49 5.15 2.19
CA SER A 54 8.71 4.57 1.64
C SER A 54 8.47 3.48 0.59
N GLY A 55 7.23 3.01 0.43
CA GLY A 55 6.89 1.91 -0.46
C GLY A 55 5.82 2.24 -1.48
N TYR A 56 5.99 1.65 -2.65
CA TYR A 56 5.11 1.77 -3.80
C TYR A 56 4.78 0.38 -4.34
N LEU A 57 3.54 0.16 -4.78
CA LEU A 57 3.19 -1.00 -5.59
C LEU A 57 3.13 -0.56 -7.06
N LEU A 58 3.97 -1.19 -7.89
CA LEU A 58 3.97 -0.99 -9.33
C LEU A 58 3.13 -2.08 -9.98
N VAL A 59 2.20 -1.66 -10.84
CA VAL A 59 1.32 -2.57 -11.57
C VAL A 59 1.29 -2.19 -13.05
N ARG A 60 1.12 -3.19 -13.93
CA ARG A 60 0.97 -2.97 -15.37
C ARG A 60 -0.50 -3.07 -15.75
N THR A 61 -0.95 -2.15 -16.58
CA THR A 61 -2.29 -2.20 -17.18
C THR A 61 -2.36 -3.31 -18.21
N ASN A 62 -3.31 -4.24 -18.03
CA ASN A 62 -3.56 -5.33 -18.97
C ASN A 62 -4.67 -5.00 -19.96
N VAL A 63 -5.69 -4.24 -19.53
CA VAL A 63 -6.87 -3.97 -20.34
C VAL A 63 -7.53 -2.66 -19.91
N ILE A 64 -8.02 -1.92 -20.90
CA ILE A 64 -8.95 -0.80 -20.69
C ILE A 64 -10.31 -1.21 -21.23
N LYS A 65 -11.31 -1.26 -20.35
CA LYS A 65 -12.68 -1.62 -20.71
C LYS A 65 -13.63 -0.47 -20.43
N GLN A 66 -14.19 0.09 -21.48
CA GLN A 66 -15.20 1.13 -21.37
C GLN A 66 -16.60 0.51 -21.38
N THR A 67 -17.40 0.91 -20.40
CA THR A 67 -18.83 0.66 -20.35
C THR A 67 -19.59 1.97 -20.59
N THR A 68 -20.91 1.94 -20.49
CA THR A 68 -21.74 3.17 -20.61
C THR A 68 -21.54 4.16 -19.47
N ALA A 69 -21.08 3.70 -18.30
CA ALA A 69 -20.96 4.51 -17.09
C ALA A 69 -19.52 4.64 -16.58
N THR A 70 -18.66 3.66 -16.83
CA THR A 70 -17.35 3.57 -16.17
C THR A 70 -16.30 3.09 -17.16
N VAL A 71 -15.08 3.64 -17.05
CA VAL A 71 -13.89 3.13 -17.70
C VAL A 71 -13.09 2.33 -16.70
N PHE A 72 -13.02 1.04 -16.89
CA PHE A 72 -12.20 0.15 -16.06
C PHE A 72 -10.78 0.06 -16.59
N CYS A 73 -9.82 0.15 -15.67
CA CYS A 73 -8.41 -0.13 -15.92
C CYS A 73 -8.04 -1.40 -15.14
N GLY A 74 -7.94 -2.53 -15.85
CA GLY A 74 -7.54 -3.81 -15.27
C GLY A 74 -6.02 -3.94 -15.24
N VAL A 75 -5.47 -4.36 -14.10
CA VAL A 75 -4.02 -4.46 -13.90
C VAL A 75 -3.56 -5.88 -13.56
N ASP A 76 -2.25 -6.15 -13.67
CA ASP A 76 -1.59 -7.44 -13.40
C ASP A 76 -1.36 -7.71 -11.91
N SER A 77 -2.16 -7.10 -11.04
CA SER A 77 -2.10 -7.22 -9.60
C SER A 77 -3.50 -7.37 -9.03
N GLY A 78 -3.61 -7.66 -7.74
CA GLY A 78 -4.89 -7.78 -7.06
C GLY A 78 -4.79 -7.57 -5.57
N GLN A 79 -5.91 -7.76 -4.88
CA GLN A 79 -6.00 -7.63 -3.42
C GLN A 79 -5.00 -8.53 -2.67
N ASN A 80 -4.57 -9.63 -3.29
CA ASN A 80 -3.54 -10.49 -2.72
C ASN A 80 -2.18 -9.80 -2.59
N HIS A 81 -1.92 -8.70 -3.32
CA HIS A 81 -0.69 -7.91 -3.19
C HIS A 81 -0.87 -6.68 -2.32
N LEU A 82 -2.04 -6.03 -2.36
CA LEU A 82 -2.38 -4.85 -1.55
C LEU A 82 -3.86 -4.91 -1.15
N ILE A 83 -4.13 -5.53 -0.02
CA ILE A 83 -5.50 -5.78 0.45
C ILE A 83 -6.20 -4.54 1.03
N ARG A 84 -5.45 -3.51 1.41
CA ARG A 84 -5.96 -2.38 2.17
C ARG A 84 -7.14 -1.63 1.53
N PRO A 85 -7.18 -1.38 0.20
CA PRO A 85 -8.35 -0.76 -0.42
C PRO A 85 -9.63 -1.58 -0.23
N MET A 86 -9.58 -2.89 -0.36
CA MET A 86 -10.73 -3.78 -0.27
C MET A 86 -11.16 -4.06 1.17
N MET A 87 -10.21 -4.19 2.09
CA MET A 87 -10.48 -4.55 3.49
C MET A 87 -10.88 -3.34 4.35
N TYR A 88 -10.31 -2.16 4.08
CA TYR A 88 -10.43 -0.98 4.94
C TYR A 88 -10.96 0.25 4.21
N ASP A 89 -11.31 0.13 2.94
CA ASP A 89 -11.60 1.29 2.06
C ASP A 89 -10.44 2.32 2.08
N ALA A 90 -9.21 1.81 2.22
CA ALA A 90 -8.04 2.66 2.35
C ALA A 90 -7.72 3.32 1.01
N TYR A 91 -7.65 4.64 1.02
CA TYR A 91 -7.19 5.37 -0.15
C TYR A 91 -5.68 5.16 -0.36
N HIS A 92 -5.32 4.79 -1.59
CA HIS A 92 -3.96 4.86 -2.11
C HIS A 92 -3.97 5.77 -3.34
N HIS A 93 -3.12 6.79 -3.35
CA HIS A 93 -2.95 7.61 -4.54
C HIS A 93 -2.40 6.77 -5.68
N ILE A 94 -2.93 6.97 -6.89
CA ILE A 94 -2.50 6.21 -8.07
C ILE A 94 -2.00 7.21 -9.11
N THR A 95 -0.86 6.93 -9.72
CA THR A 95 -0.30 7.76 -10.81
C THR A 95 0.07 6.88 -12.00
N ASN A 96 -0.15 7.41 -13.23
CA ASN A 96 0.36 6.79 -14.45
C ASN A 96 1.76 7.34 -14.74
N VAL A 97 2.79 6.53 -14.53
CA VAL A 97 4.20 6.93 -14.74
C VAL A 97 4.66 6.71 -16.18
N SER A 98 3.91 5.94 -16.98
CA SER A 98 4.19 5.73 -18.40
C SER A 98 3.70 6.87 -19.29
N ASN A 99 2.69 7.63 -18.85
CA ASN A 99 2.12 8.76 -19.60
C ASN A 99 1.87 9.99 -18.67
N PRO A 100 2.91 10.57 -18.06
CA PRO A 100 2.75 11.64 -17.06
C PRO A 100 2.21 12.95 -17.64
N GLY A 101 2.24 13.14 -18.97
CA GLY A 101 1.71 14.32 -19.67
C GLY A 101 0.37 14.06 -20.37
N GLY A 102 -0.25 12.92 -20.17
CA GLY A 102 -1.53 12.57 -20.79
C GLY A 102 -2.68 13.44 -20.32
N ILE A 103 -3.74 13.52 -21.11
CA ILE A 103 -4.99 14.19 -20.72
C ILE A 103 -5.60 13.42 -19.54
N GLU A 104 -6.03 14.11 -18.51
CA GLU A 104 -6.66 13.49 -17.36
C GLU A 104 -8.04 12.91 -17.70
N ARG A 105 -8.29 11.68 -17.25
CA ARG A 105 -9.53 10.94 -17.40
C ARG A 105 -9.89 10.24 -16.10
N ILE A 106 -11.13 9.78 -15.98
CA ILE A 106 -11.62 9.04 -14.83
C ILE A 106 -11.56 7.54 -15.10
N TYR A 107 -10.95 6.79 -14.20
CA TYR A 107 -10.81 5.34 -14.27
C TYR A 107 -11.19 4.68 -12.94
N THR A 108 -11.80 3.51 -13.01
CA THR A 108 -11.86 2.58 -11.89
C THR A 108 -10.76 1.54 -12.07
N VAL A 109 -9.77 1.55 -11.18
CA VAL A 109 -8.61 0.65 -11.26
C VAL A 109 -8.93 -0.64 -10.53
N VAL A 110 -8.93 -1.76 -11.26
CA VAL A 110 -9.32 -3.09 -10.76
C VAL A 110 -8.21 -4.11 -10.95
N GLY A 111 -8.15 -5.05 -10.02
CA GLY A 111 -7.22 -6.19 -10.09
C GLY A 111 -7.78 -7.37 -10.89
N TYR A 112 -7.11 -8.52 -10.75
CA TYR A 112 -7.39 -9.76 -11.49
C TYR A 112 -8.10 -10.82 -10.65
N ILE A 113 -8.44 -10.53 -9.39
CA ILE A 113 -9.16 -11.45 -8.51
C ILE A 113 -10.67 -11.33 -8.78
N CYS A 114 -11.39 -12.45 -8.74
CA CYS A 114 -12.81 -12.50 -9.12
C CYS A 114 -13.77 -11.90 -8.10
N GLU A 115 -13.39 -11.80 -6.84
CA GLU A 115 -14.12 -11.05 -5.82
C GLU A 115 -13.87 -9.54 -6.00
N THR A 116 -14.56 -8.71 -5.22
CA THR A 116 -14.34 -7.25 -5.27
C THR A 116 -12.85 -6.93 -5.14
N ASP A 117 -12.23 -6.59 -6.25
CA ASP A 117 -10.78 -6.36 -6.36
C ASP A 117 -10.53 -4.99 -6.98
N THR A 118 -10.86 -3.94 -6.23
CA THR A 118 -10.80 -2.57 -6.71
C THR A 118 -9.78 -1.77 -5.92
N PHE A 119 -8.70 -1.35 -6.56
CA PHE A 119 -7.69 -0.48 -5.97
C PHE A 119 -8.16 0.96 -5.81
N GLY A 120 -9.08 1.40 -6.67
CA GLY A 120 -9.65 2.74 -6.57
C GLY A 120 -10.77 2.99 -7.54
N TRP A 121 -11.90 3.48 -7.01
CA TRP A 121 -13.04 3.94 -7.78
C TRP A 121 -12.82 5.37 -8.28
N ASP A 122 -13.25 5.63 -9.52
CA ASP A 122 -13.34 6.98 -10.11
C ASP A 122 -12.06 7.82 -9.91
N ARG A 123 -10.91 7.20 -10.15
CA ARG A 123 -9.61 7.85 -10.03
C ARG A 123 -9.33 8.73 -11.23
N LYS A 124 -9.00 9.99 -10.97
CA LYS A 124 -8.53 10.95 -11.97
C LYS A 124 -7.05 10.65 -12.25
N LEU A 125 -6.76 10.10 -13.42
CA LEU A 125 -5.43 9.71 -13.86
C LEU A 125 -5.14 10.31 -15.22
N ASN A 126 -3.86 10.57 -15.50
CA ASN A 126 -3.40 10.82 -16.87
C ASN A 126 -3.75 9.61 -17.74
N GLU A 127 -4.20 9.84 -18.97
CA GLU A 127 -4.70 8.82 -19.89
C GLU A 127 -3.88 7.52 -19.78
N VAL A 128 -4.59 6.43 -19.47
CA VAL A 128 -4.01 5.10 -19.29
C VAL A 128 -4.22 4.28 -20.56
N ARG A 129 -3.18 3.57 -20.99
CA ARG A 129 -3.16 2.65 -22.14
C ARG A 129 -2.78 1.27 -21.67
N GLU A 130 -3.13 0.27 -22.44
CA GLU A 130 -2.65 -1.10 -22.22
C GLU A 130 -1.11 -1.13 -22.26
N GLY A 131 -0.50 -1.79 -21.30
CA GLY A 131 0.94 -1.83 -21.09
C GLY A 131 1.51 -0.72 -20.20
N ASP A 132 0.77 0.34 -19.91
CA ASP A 132 1.22 1.41 -19.02
C ASP A 132 1.46 0.89 -17.60
N VAL A 133 2.43 1.46 -16.93
CA VAL A 133 2.74 1.20 -15.53
C VAL A 133 2.07 2.25 -14.65
N LEU A 134 1.25 1.77 -13.72
CA LEU A 134 0.68 2.58 -12.66
C LEU A 134 1.43 2.35 -11.36
N VAL A 135 1.49 3.38 -10.53
CA VAL A 135 2.10 3.36 -9.21
C VAL A 135 1.04 3.63 -8.16
N LEU A 136 0.85 2.70 -7.23
CA LEU A 136 0.03 2.88 -6.04
C LEU A 136 0.95 3.32 -4.91
N HIS A 137 0.71 4.53 -4.39
CA HIS A 137 1.52 5.17 -3.36
C HIS A 137 1.20 4.62 -1.96
N ASN A 138 2.06 4.91 -0.97
CA ASN A 138 1.88 4.57 0.43
C ASN A 138 1.72 3.06 0.69
N ALA A 139 2.37 2.22 -0.11
CA ALA A 139 2.32 0.77 0.01
C ALA A 139 3.39 0.18 0.95
N GLY A 140 4.23 1.01 1.59
CA GLY A 140 5.31 0.55 2.46
C GLY A 140 4.83 -0.06 3.78
N ALA A 141 3.66 0.40 4.29
CA ALA A 141 3.04 -0.21 5.46
C ALA A 141 1.88 -1.11 5.04
N TYR A 142 1.90 -2.36 5.53
CA TYR A 142 0.81 -3.32 5.30
C TYR A 142 0.55 -3.65 3.82
N GLY A 143 1.51 -3.37 2.94
CA GLY A 143 1.52 -3.86 1.56
C GLY A 143 2.00 -5.32 1.56
N TYR A 144 3.30 -5.54 1.45
CA TYR A 144 3.85 -6.89 1.41
C TYR A 144 3.52 -7.74 2.64
N SER A 145 3.56 -7.16 3.85
CA SER A 145 3.29 -7.89 5.11
C SER A 145 1.87 -8.46 5.23
N MET A 146 0.90 -7.87 4.53
CA MET A 146 -0.47 -8.40 4.43
C MET A 146 -0.75 -9.08 3.09
N SER A 147 0.25 -9.18 2.21
CA SER A 147 0.09 -9.91 0.96
C SER A 147 -0.13 -11.40 1.22
N SER A 148 -0.86 -12.05 0.32
CA SER A 148 -1.24 -13.45 0.45
C SER A 148 -1.11 -14.20 -0.87
N ASN A 149 -1.26 -15.52 -0.79
CA ASN A 149 -1.33 -16.40 -1.95
C ASN A 149 -2.78 -16.71 -2.33
N TYR A 150 -3.72 -15.81 -2.01
CA TYR A 150 -5.12 -16.00 -2.36
C TYR A 150 -5.29 -16.29 -3.85
N ASN A 151 -6.18 -17.23 -4.19
CA ASN A 151 -6.35 -17.80 -5.54
C ASN A 151 -5.05 -18.36 -6.16
N SER A 152 -4.15 -18.90 -5.32
CA SER A 152 -2.84 -19.45 -5.73
C SER A 152 -1.97 -18.44 -6.50
N ARG A 153 -2.12 -17.15 -6.23
CA ARG A 153 -1.29 -16.10 -6.82
C ARG A 153 0.01 -15.95 -6.04
N TYR A 154 1.09 -15.68 -6.77
CA TYR A 154 2.42 -15.48 -6.18
C TYR A 154 2.54 -14.09 -5.56
N ARG A 155 3.24 -13.99 -4.43
CA ARG A 155 3.60 -12.68 -3.89
C ARG A 155 4.61 -11.98 -4.80
N PRO A 156 4.57 -10.62 -4.88
CA PRO A 156 5.44 -9.86 -5.77
C PRO A 156 6.88 -9.86 -5.31
N ALA A 157 7.80 -9.46 -6.20
CA ALA A 157 9.16 -9.12 -5.83
C ALA A 157 9.20 -7.80 -5.05
N GLU A 158 10.24 -7.61 -4.22
CA GLU A 158 10.56 -6.32 -3.61
C GLU A 158 11.92 -5.82 -4.10
N VAL A 159 11.95 -4.56 -4.49
CA VAL A 159 13.15 -3.88 -4.99
C VAL A 159 13.42 -2.65 -4.12
N LEU A 160 14.59 -2.60 -3.53
CA LEU A 160 15.07 -1.44 -2.79
C LEU A 160 15.75 -0.45 -3.75
N ILE A 161 15.30 0.80 -3.72
CA ILE A 161 16.02 1.90 -4.36
C ILE A 161 16.84 2.63 -3.28
N HIS A 162 18.15 2.59 -3.42
CA HIS A 162 19.08 3.27 -2.51
C HIS A 162 20.22 3.92 -3.28
N ASN A 163 20.44 5.21 -3.04
CA ASN A 163 21.45 6.01 -3.74
C ASN A 163 21.38 5.87 -5.28
N GLY A 164 20.17 5.95 -5.84
CA GLY A 164 19.90 5.84 -7.28
C GLY A 164 20.11 4.45 -7.88
N LYS A 165 20.33 3.42 -7.07
CA LYS A 165 20.52 2.04 -7.51
C LYS A 165 19.36 1.16 -7.07
N ALA A 166 18.86 0.34 -8.01
CA ALA A 166 17.87 -0.67 -7.74
C ALA A 166 18.54 -1.97 -7.28
N LYS A 167 18.07 -2.56 -6.18
CA LYS A 167 18.52 -3.84 -5.65
C LYS A 167 17.33 -4.74 -5.38
N LEU A 168 17.34 -5.94 -5.96
CA LEU A 168 16.36 -6.96 -5.60
C LEU A 168 16.64 -7.42 -4.16
N ILE A 169 15.70 -7.20 -3.26
CA ILE A 169 15.77 -7.62 -1.85
C ILE A 169 14.86 -8.80 -1.53
N ARG A 170 13.90 -9.05 -2.40
CA ARG A 170 13.04 -10.24 -2.37
C ARG A 170 12.67 -10.64 -3.79
N ARG A 171 12.91 -11.90 -4.18
CA ARG A 171 12.45 -12.40 -5.48
C ARG A 171 10.93 -12.61 -5.48
N ARG A 172 10.33 -12.61 -6.64
CA ARG A 172 8.94 -13.06 -6.81
C ARG A 172 8.83 -14.54 -6.44
N GLU A 173 7.72 -14.93 -5.81
CA GLU A 173 7.39 -16.33 -5.58
C GLU A 173 7.13 -17.08 -6.90
N ASN A 174 7.31 -18.38 -6.86
CA ASN A 174 6.98 -19.33 -7.91
C ASN A 174 6.14 -20.49 -7.36
N LEU A 175 5.87 -21.51 -8.15
CA LEU A 175 5.08 -22.66 -7.74
C LEU A 175 5.71 -23.42 -6.56
N ASP A 176 7.02 -23.57 -6.55
CA ASP A 176 7.72 -24.29 -5.45
C ASP A 176 7.53 -23.57 -4.12
N ASP A 177 7.45 -22.25 -4.10
CA ASP A 177 7.18 -21.49 -2.88
C ASP A 177 5.76 -21.74 -2.35
N LEU A 178 4.76 -21.89 -3.25
CA LEU A 178 3.39 -22.24 -2.86
C LEU A 178 3.30 -23.63 -2.28
N LEU A 179 4.07 -24.58 -2.79
CA LEU A 179 4.05 -25.98 -2.42
C LEU A 179 5.03 -26.33 -1.30
N ALA A 180 5.89 -25.40 -0.89
CA ALA A 180 7.02 -25.66 0.02
C ALA A 180 6.65 -26.30 1.37
N THR A 181 5.42 -26.15 1.82
CA THR A 181 4.93 -26.73 3.09
C THR A 181 4.02 -27.94 2.89
N GLN A 182 3.76 -28.35 1.66
CA GLN A 182 2.95 -29.54 1.38
C GLN A 182 3.79 -30.80 1.59
N ILE A 183 3.15 -31.81 2.14
CA ILE A 183 3.75 -33.13 2.35
C ILE A 183 2.95 -34.11 1.49
N GLU A 184 3.64 -34.87 0.64
CA GLU A 184 3.03 -35.97 -0.11
C GLU A 184 2.61 -37.06 0.88
N ALA A 185 1.34 -37.43 0.86
CA ALA A 185 0.80 -38.50 1.70
C ALA A 185 0.59 -39.76 0.85
N GLU A 186 1.07 -40.90 1.33
CA GLU A 186 0.66 -42.23 0.79
C GLU A 186 -0.82 -42.45 1.13
N LEU A 187 -1.65 -42.72 0.11
CA LEU A 187 -3.09 -42.98 0.22
C LEU A 187 -3.35 -44.50 0.17
#